data_bbf99e2f76819df29e7840b3c62edefa
#
_entry.id   bbf99e2f76819df29e7840b3c62edefa
#
_cell.length_a   1.000
_cell.length_b   1.000
_cell.length_c   1.000
_cell.angle_alpha   90.00
_cell.angle_beta   90.00
_cell.angle_gamma   90.00
#
_symmetry.space_group_name_H-M   'P 1'
#
loop_
_entity.id
_entity.type
_entity.pdbx_description
1 polymer ?
#
loop_
_entity_poly.entity_id
_entity_poly.type
_entity_poly.pdbx_seq_one_letter_code
_entity_poly.pdbx_strand_id
1 'polypeptide(L)'
;MIDSKDISVIVQGPINKKETPKCLKSIRKFLPEAEIILSTWQGTDISNLDYDILVLCEDPGTTLIEEFTHKKTYNNMNRQLVSTKEGLKKATRKYAMKLRSDLIFTSDRFLEYFNKFEARGNNYNLFKHKILTDVLFTRFNIKTGKFENRVIIPFHVSDWWLFGLKEDLD
;
A
#
# COMPACT_ATOMS: atom_id res chain seq x y z
N MET A 1 12.59 -2.88 -19.32
CA MET A 1 11.97 -1.88 -18.43
C MET A 1 10.56 -2.38 -18.14
N ILE A 2 10.02 -2.22 -16.95
CA ILE A 2 8.62 -2.59 -16.65
C ILE A 2 7.73 -1.56 -17.35
N ASP A 3 6.75 -2.05 -18.11
CA ASP A 3 5.79 -1.21 -18.81
C ASP A 3 4.59 -0.93 -17.89
N SER A 4 4.02 0.28 -17.96
CA SER A 4 2.86 0.66 -17.15
C SER A 4 1.64 -0.23 -17.40
N LYS A 5 1.45 -0.74 -18.62
CA LYS A 5 0.37 -1.68 -18.96
C LYS A 5 0.44 -3.02 -18.21
N ASP A 6 1.60 -3.36 -17.65
CA ASP A 6 1.80 -4.59 -16.89
C ASP A 6 1.56 -4.39 -15.38
N ILE A 7 1.05 -3.22 -14.97
CA ILE A 7 0.89 -2.82 -13.57
C ILE A 7 -0.59 -2.62 -13.23
N SER A 8 -1.05 -3.23 -12.13
CA SER A 8 -2.31 -2.88 -11.46
C SER A 8 -1.98 -2.02 -10.24
N VAL A 9 -2.56 -0.82 -10.14
CA VAL A 9 -2.39 0.07 -9.00
C VAL A 9 -3.65 0.03 -8.13
N ILE A 10 -3.52 -0.55 -6.96
CA ILE A 10 -4.58 -0.63 -5.96
C ILE A 10 -4.54 0.63 -5.10
N VAL A 11 -5.40 1.59 -5.42
CA VAL A 11 -5.60 2.80 -4.63
C VAL A 11 -6.57 2.48 -3.52
N GLN A 12 -6.06 2.36 -2.30
CA GLN A 12 -6.82 1.86 -1.17
C GLN A 12 -7.02 2.92 -0.08
N GLY A 13 -8.15 2.83 0.63
CA GLY A 13 -8.46 3.65 1.81
C GLY A 13 -9.66 4.57 1.62
N PRO A 14 -9.90 5.47 2.57
CA PRO A 14 -11.00 6.43 2.48
C PRO A 14 -10.78 7.44 1.35
N ILE A 15 -11.86 7.90 0.76
CA ILE A 15 -11.81 8.94 -0.27
C ILE A 15 -11.66 10.31 0.39
N ASN A 16 -10.57 10.97 0.08
CA ASN A 16 -10.37 12.39 0.39
C ASN A 16 -10.75 13.21 -0.85
N LYS A 17 -11.77 14.07 -0.73
CA LYS A 17 -12.29 14.87 -1.86
C LYS A 17 -11.23 15.73 -2.54
N LYS A 18 -10.17 16.13 -1.84
CA LYS A 18 -9.09 16.97 -2.37
C LYS A 18 -7.91 16.15 -2.89
N GLU A 19 -7.49 15.13 -2.16
CA GLU A 19 -6.23 14.43 -2.44
C GLU A 19 -6.42 13.20 -3.35
N THR A 20 -7.53 12.45 -3.20
CA THR A 20 -7.75 11.25 -4.03
C THR A 20 -7.83 11.56 -5.54
N PRO A 21 -8.52 12.62 -6.02
CA PRO A 21 -8.48 12.96 -7.43
C PRO A 21 -7.07 13.29 -7.94
N LYS A 22 -6.23 13.92 -7.10
CA LYS A 22 -4.83 14.20 -7.46
C LYS A 22 -3.99 12.93 -7.49
N CYS A 23 -4.22 12.00 -6.55
CA CYS A 23 -3.61 10.68 -6.55
C CYS A 23 -3.87 9.98 -7.88
N LEU A 24 -5.14 9.80 -8.27
CA LEU A 24 -5.53 9.14 -9.51
C LEU A 24 -4.96 9.82 -10.74
N LYS A 25 -5.05 11.15 -10.82
CA LYS A 25 -4.45 11.92 -11.91
C LYS A 25 -2.93 11.74 -12.00
N SER A 26 -2.25 11.64 -10.87
CA SER A 26 -0.80 11.40 -10.85
C SER A 26 -0.44 10.00 -11.35
N ILE A 27 -1.27 8.99 -11.08
CA ILE A 27 -1.08 7.64 -11.62
C ILE A 27 -1.20 7.69 -13.15
N ARG A 28 -2.28 8.26 -13.69
CA ARG A 28 -2.44 8.41 -15.15
C ARG A 28 -1.29 9.17 -15.81
N LYS A 29 -0.72 10.16 -15.11
CA LYS A 29 0.42 10.93 -15.63
C LYS A 29 1.71 10.11 -15.75
N PHE A 30 2.04 9.31 -14.72
CA PHE A 30 3.33 8.62 -14.63
C PHE A 30 3.24 7.14 -15.01
N LEU A 31 2.06 6.55 -14.97
CA LEU A 31 1.76 5.16 -15.37
C LEU A 31 0.50 5.16 -16.26
N PRO A 32 0.58 5.70 -17.48
CA PRO A 32 -0.60 6.04 -18.29
C PRO A 32 -1.47 4.83 -18.66
N GLU A 33 -0.89 3.65 -18.82
CA GLU A 33 -1.60 2.43 -19.21
C GLU A 33 -1.83 1.46 -18.03
N ALA A 34 -1.52 1.89 -16.80
CA ALA A 34 -1.75 1.06 -15.62
C ALA A 34 -3.25 0.88 -15.36
N GLU A 35 -3.61 -0.32 -14.94
CA GLU A 35 -4.94 -0.63 -14.43
C GLU A 35 -5.10 -0.01 -13.04
N ILE A 36 -6.04 0.92 -12.89
CA ILE A 36 -6.33 1.57 -11.61
C ILE A 36 -7.53 0.90 -10.93
N ILE A 37 -7.30 0.32 -9.77
CA ILE A 37 -8.32 -0.32 -8.94
C ILE A 37 -8.55 0.57 -7.72
N LEU A 38 -9.71 1.22 -7.67
CA LEU A 38 -10.12 2.02 -6.51
C LEU A 38 -10.80 1.12 -5.50
N SER A 39 -10.16 0.88 -4.36
CA SER A 39 -10.68 0.05 -3.27
C SER A 39 -10.99 0.90 -2.04
N THR A 40 -12.28 1.08 -1.76
CA THR A 40 -12.78 1.98 -0.73
C THR A 40 -14.03 1.41 -0.05
N TRP A 41 -14.70 2.19 0.77
CA TRP A 41 -15.81 1.75 1.61
C TRP A 41 -17.16 1.93 0.92
N GLN A 42 -18.09 1.05 1.21
CA GLN A 42 -19.49 1.20 0.82
C GLN A 42 -20.04 2.55 1.33
N GLY A 43 -20.90 3.18 0.54
CA GLY A 43 -21.48 4.48 0.86
C GLY A 43 -20.57 5.69 0.66
N THR A 44 -19.34 5.49 0.17
CA THR A 44 -18.42 6.60 -0.13
C THR A 44 -18.81 7.27 -1.45
N ASP A 45 -18.77 8.59 -1.50
CA ASP A 45 -18.91 9.37 -2.72
C ASP A 45 -17.69 9.19 -3.62
N ILE A 46 -17.90 8.53 -4.76
CA ILE A 46 -16.88 8.23 -5.78
C ILE A 46 -17.07 9.02 -7.07
N SER A 47 -17.94 10.03 -7.05
CA SER A 47 -18.25 10.85 -8.22
C SER A 47 -17.00 11.54 -8.77
N ASN A 48 -16.88 11.57 -10.09
CA ASN A 48 -15.78 12.23 -10.82
C ASN A 48 -14.37 11.71 -10.49
N LEU A 49 -14.23 10.45 -10.06
CA LEU A 49 -12.95 9.79 -9.89
C LEU A 49 -12.61 8.94 -11.12
N ASP A 50 -11.35 8.99 -11.57
CA ASP A 50 -10.83 8.28 -12.73
C ASP A 50 -10.19 6.95 -12.30
N TYR A 51 -10.90 5.85 -12.45
CA TYR A 51 -10.45 4.48 -12.15
C TYR A 51 -11.01 3.50 -13.20
N ASP A 52 -10.38 2.33 -13.32
CA ASP A 52 -10.84 1.27 -14.24
C ASP A 52 -11.74 0.27 -13.52
N ILE A 53 -11.42 -0.09 -12.27
CA ILE A 53 -12.15 -1.07 -11.47
C ILE A 53 -12.48 -0.46 -10.10
N LEU A 54 -13.74 -0.62 -9.68
CA LEU A 54 -14.22 -0.22 -8.35
C LEU A 54 -14.38 -1.44 -7.45
N VAL A 55 -13.87 -1.35 -6.23
CA VAL A 55 -14.09 -2.31 -5.16
C VAL A 55 -14.65 -1.59 -3.93
N LEU A 56 -15.90 -1.89 -3.59
CA LEU A 56 -16.57 -1.35 -2.42
C LEU A 56 -16.54 -2.39 -1.29
N CYS A 57 -15.76 -2.11 -0.27
CA CYS A 57 -15.60 -2.96 0.90
C CYS A 57 -16.56 -2.55 2.03
N GLU A 58 -16.99 -3.52 2.82
CA GLU A 58 -17.56 -3.22 4.13
C GLU A 58 -16.46 -2.71 5.06
N ASP A 59 -16.71 -1.61 5.78
CA ASP A 59 -15.72 -1.04 6.70
C ASP A 59 -15.60 -1.92 7.95
N PRO A 60 -14.45 -2.59 8.19
CA PRO A 60 -14.25 -3.45 9.36
C PRO A 60 -14.10 -2.66 10.66
N GLY A 61 -14.14 -1.34 10.61
CA GLY A 61 -13.88 -0.48 11.75
C GLY A 61 -12.40 -0.37 12.12
N THR A 62 -12.16 0.35 13.21
CA THR A 62 -10.83 0.52 13.78
C THR A 62 -10.50 -0.64 14.72
N THR A 63 -9.23 -1.00 14.81
CA THR A 63 -8.73 -1.98 15.79
C THR A 63 -8.31 -1.26 17.06
N LEU A 64 -8.82 -1.73 18.20
CA LEU A 64 -8.37 -1.27 19.50
C LEU A 64 -7.02 -1.93 19.83
N ILE A 65 -6.02 -1.12 20.10
CA ILE A 65 -4.74 -1.58 20.65
C ILE A 65 -4.63 -1.05 22.07
N GLU A 66 -4.43 -1.95 23.01
CA GLU A 66 -4.01 -1.59 24.35
C GLU A 66 -2.49 -1.51 24.37
N GLU A 67 -1.96 -0.30 24.48
CA GLU A 67 -0.51 -0.11 24.64
C GLU A 67 -0.06 -0.60 26.02
N PHE A 68 1.21 -0.97 26.17
CA PHE A 68 1.80 -1.38 27.46
C PHE A 68 1.67 -0.32 28.56
N THR A 69 1.24 0.88 28.18
CA THR A 69 0.95 2.00 29.11
C THR A 69 -0.50 2.03 29.59
N HIS A 70 -1.31 0.99 29.29
CA HIS A 70 -2.77 0.95 29.48
C HIS A 70 -3.53 2.07 28.76
N LYS A 71 -2.87 2.77 27.83
CA LYS A 71 -3.52 3.73 26.94
C LYS A 71 -4.17 2.99 25.78
N LYS A 72 -5.48 3.14 25.67
CA LYS A 72 -6.24 2.60 24.53
C LYS A 72 -6.03 3.52 23.33
N THR A 73 -5.50 2.97 22.25
CA THR A 73 -5.36 3.65 20.97
C THR A 73 -6.10 2.87 19.89
N TYR A 74 -6.61 3.59 18.90
CA TYR A 74 -7.28 2.99 17.76
C TYR A 74 -6.39 3.10 16.53
N ASN A 75 -6.31 2.04 15.75
CA ASN A 75 -5.60 2.07 14.47
C ASN A 75 -6.48 1.56 13.32
N ASN A 76 -5.99 1.75 12.11
CA ASN A 76 -6.66 1.40 10.87
C ASN A 76 -6.06 0.17 10.17
N MET A 77 -5.37 -0.71 10.89
CA MET A 77 -4.72 -1.89 10.30
C MET A 77 -5.70 -2.78 9.55
N ASN A 78 -6.84 -3.12 10.19
CA ASN A 78 -7.86 -3.93 9.53
C ASN A 78 -8.44 -3.26 8.29
N ARG A 79 -8.65 -1.95 8.33
CA ARG A 79 -9.08 -1.18 7.17
C ARG A 79 -8.09 -1.26 6.02
N GLN A 80 -6.80 -1.08 6.30
CA GLN A 80 -5.76 -1.21 5.27
C GLN A 80 -5.70 -2.63 4.71
N LEU A 81 -5.75 -3.64 5.57
CA LEU A 81 -5.70 -5.04 5.17
C LEU A 81 -6.88 -5.40 4.27
N VAL A 82 -8.12 -5.08 4.68
CA VAL A 82 -9.33 -5.40 3.92
C VAL A 82 -9.31 -4.73 2.56
N SER A 83 -9.12 -3.40 2.51
CA SER A 83 -9.15 -2.68 1.24
C SER A 83 -8.00 -3.08 0.30
N THR A 84 -6.81 -3.37 0.83
CA THR A 84 -5.69 -3.86 0.01
C THR A 84 -6.00 -5.24 -0.56
N LYS A 85 -6.41 -6.19 0.28
CA LYS A 85 -6.68 -7.57 -0.12
C LYS A 85 -7.81 -7.65 -1.16
N GLU A 86 -8.92 -6.96 -0.93
CA GLU A 86 -10.04 -6.99 -1.86
C GLU A 86 -9.68 -6.32 -3.20
N GLY A 87 -8.86 -5.27 -3.17
CA GLY A 87 -8.31 -4.66 -4.38
C GLY A 87 -7.36 -5.58 -5.15
N LEU A 88 -6.44 -6.26 -4.47
CA LEU A 88 -5.49 -7.21 -5.06
C LEU A 88 -6.19 -8.37 -5.76
N LYS A 89 -7.29 -8.89 -5.23
CA LYS A 89 -8.11 -9.93 -5.87
C LYS A 89 -8.63 -9.52 -7.25
N LYS A 90 -8.78 -8.21 -7.51
CA LYS A 90 -9.25 -7.67 -8.78
C LYS A 90 -8.12 -7.32 -9.74
N ALA A 91 -6.88 -7.28 -9.27
CA ALA A 91 -5.71 -6.99 -10.08
C ALA A 91 -5.51 -8.07 -11.17
N THR A 92 -5.34 -7.64 -12.42
CA THR A 92 -5.19 -8.55 -13.56
C THR A 92 -3.78 -8.56 -14.14
N ARG A 93 -2.93 -7.60 -13.75
CA ARG A 93 -1.61 -7.41 -14.34
C ARG A 93 -0.53 -8.20 -13.59
N LYS A 94 0.62 -8.35 -14.23
CA LYS A 94 1.78 -9.08 -13.71
C LYS A 94 2.34 -8.47 -12.42
N TYR A 95 2.40 -7.14 -12.38
CA TYR A 95 2.86 -6.39 -11.22
C TYR A 95 1.68 -5.74 -10.52
N ALA A 96 1.78 -5.61 -9.22
CA ALA A 96 0.80 -4.90 -8.43
C ALA A 96 1.48 -3.82 -7.57
N MET A 97 0.74 -2.74 -7.34
CA MET A 97 1.13 -1.67 -6.45
C MET A 97 0.00 -1.36 -5.48
N LYS A 98 0.27 -1.50 -4.19
CA LYS A 98 -0.61 -0.97 -3.15
C LYS A 98 -0.23 0.49 -2.93
N LEU A 99 -1.19 1.39 -3.00
CA LEU A 99 -1.01 2.82 -2.80
C LEU A 99 -2.15 3.39 -1.93
N ARG A 100 -1.83 4.23 -0.97
CA ARG A 100 -2.85 4.95 -0.20
C ARG A 100 -3.52 6.02 -1.09
N SER A 101 -4.81 6.21 -0.89
CA SER A 101 -5.65 7.15 -1.67
C SER A 101 -5.29 8.64 -1.50
N ASP A 102 -4.44 8.98 -0.54
CA ASP A 102 -3.96 10.33 -0.22
C ASP A 102 -2.51 10.60 -0.65
N LEU A 103 -1.89 9.68 -1.40
CA LEU A 103 -0.54 9.84 -1.93
C LEU A 103 -0.55 10.30 -3.39
N ILE A 104 0.44 11.07 -3.76
CA ILE A 104 0.59 11.62 -5.12
C ILE A 104 1.94 11.17 -5.68
N PHE A 105 1.94 10.55 -6.85
CA PHE A 105 3.15 10.26 -7.58
C PHE A 105 3.85 11.53 -8.06
N THR A 106 5.16 11.55 -7.92
CA THR A 106 6.03 12.60 -8.44
C THR A 106 6.95 12.09 -9.55
N SER A 107 7.09 10.77 -9.70
CA SER A 107 7.95 10.12 -10.69
C SER A 107 7.61 8.63 -10.78
N ASP A 108 7.91 8.00 -11.91
CA ASP A 108 7.90 6.56 -12.18
C ASP A 108 9.27 5.88 -11.94
N ARG A 109 10.28 6.64 -11.49
CA ARG A 109 11.66 6.14 -11.32
C ARG A 109 11.81 4.97 -10.37
N PHE A 110 10.84 4.70 -9.51
CA PHE A 110 10.85 3.50 -8.65
C PHE A 110 10.93 2.21 -9.47
N LEU A 111 10.43 2.19 -10.72
CA LEU A 111 10.50 1.04 -11.61
C LEU A 111 11.94 0.64 -11.96
N GLU A 112 12.85 1.61 -12.04
CA GLU A 112 14.28 1.37 -12.26
C GLU A 112 14.89 0.58 -11.10
N TYR A 113 14.46 0.86 -9.88
CA TYR A 113 14.97 0.22 -8.67
C TYR A 113 14.50 -1.23 -8.52
N PHE A 114 13.34 -1.61 -9.07
CA PHE A 114 12.85 -2.96 -9.00
C PHE A 114 13.82 -3.97 -9.64
N ASN A 115 14.49 -3.59 -10.72
CA ASN A 115 15.44 -4.44 -11.43
C ASN A 115 16.89 -4.24 -10.99
N LYS A 116 17.17 -3.20 -10.18
CA LYS A 116 18.54 -2.83 -9.80
C LYS A 116 19.15 -3.77 -8.76
N PHE A 117 18.35 -4.34 -7.90
CA PHE A 117 18.82 -5.21 -6.83
C PHE A 117 18.45 -6.65 -7.12
N GLU A 118 19.41 -7.56 -7.00
CA GLU A 118 19.15 -8.98 -7.11
C GLU A 118 18.32 -9.49 -5.92
N ALA A 119 17.43 -10.44 -6.19
CA ALA A 119 16.76 -11.17 -5.11
C ALA A 119 17.82 -12.00 -4.36
N ARG A 120 17.94 -11.82 -3.06
CA ARG A 120 18.80 -12.67 -2.24
C ARG A 120 18.11 -14.03 -2.06
N GLY A 121 18.59 -15.04 -2.77
CA GLY A 121 18.14 -16.40 -2.56
C GLY A 121 18.68 -16.94 -1.24
N ASN A 122 17.81 -17.20 -0.29
CA ASN A 122 18.07 -18.04 0.86
C ASN A 122 16.79 -18.73 1.31
N ASN A 123 16.89 -19.74 2.18
CA ASN A 123 15.78 -20.55 2.66
C ASN A 123 14.78 -19.78 3.55
N TYR A 124 14.96 -18.48 3.76
CA TYR A 124 14.16 -17.62 4.64
C TYR A 124 13.46 -16.49 3.89
N ASN A 125 13.38 -16.58 2.55
CA ASN A 125 12.65 -15.57 1.77
C ASN A 125 11.14 -15.76 1.98
N LEU A 126 10.48 -14.73 2.50
CA LEU A 126 9.02 -14.67 2.60
C LEU A 126 8.38 -14.51 1.20
N PHE A 127 9.03 -13.77 0.33
CA PHE A 127 8.58 -13.48 -1.03
C PHE A 127 9.42 -14.25 -2.05
N LYS A 128 8.83 -14.66 -3.16
CA LYS A 128 9.54 -15.29 -4.28
C LYS A 128 10.53 -14.33 -4.93
N HIS A 129 10.14 -13.05 -4.99
CA HIS A 129 10.94 -11.97 -5.53
C HIS A 129 11.15 -10.89 -4.46
N LYS A 130 11.17 -9.66 -4.86
CA LYS A 130 11.38 -8.50 -3.99
C LYS A 130 10.17 -7.60 -4.02
N ILE A 131 9.94 -6.90 -2.92
CA ILE A 131 8.95 -5.83 -2.82
C ILE A 131 9.69 -4.53 -2.58
N LEU A 132 9.35 -3.50 -3.36
CA LEU A 132 9.79 -2.13 -3.11
C LEU A 132 8.80 -1.44 -2.17
N THR A 133 9.34 -0.63 -1.30
CA THR A 133 8.59 0.31 -0.44
C THR A 133 9.36 1.61 -0.31
N ASP A 134 8.75 2.64 0.30
CA ASP A 134 9.42 3.89 0.57
C ASP A 134 10.29 3.82 1.84
N VAL A 135 11.19 4.79 1.98
CA VAL A 135 12.05 4.93 3.16
C VAL A 135 11.35 5.67 4.31
N LEU A 136 10.26 6.39 4.01
CA LEU A 136 9.50 7.12 5.01
C LEU A 136 8.82 6.11 5.93
N PHE A 137 9.04 6.22 7.22
CA PHE A 137 8.56 5.28 8.23
C PHE A 137 9.10 3.84 8.14
N THR A 138 9.93 3.50 7.14
CA THR A 138 10.75 2.29 7.23
C THR A 138 11.84 2.53 8.25
N ARG A 139 11.83 1.75 9.32
CA ARG A 139 12.70 1.98 10.48
C ARG A 139 13.38 0.69 10.91
N PHE A 140 14.57 0.86 11.49
CA PHE A 140 15.37 -0.23 12.02
C PHE A 140 15.63 -0.01 13.52
N ASN A 141 15.47 -1.06 14.32
CA ASN A 141 15.68 -1.02 15.77
C ASN A 141 14.91 0.11 16.50
N ILE A 142 13.61 0.23 16.22
CA ILE A 142 12.77 1.21 16.91
C ILE A 142 12.63 0.78 18.36
N LYS A 143 12.92 1.71 19.26
CA LYS A 143 12.60 1.57 20.68
C LYS A 143 11.30 2.31 20.96
N THR A 144 10.24 1.57 21.28
CA THR A 144 8.95 2.13 21.67
C THR A 144 8.71 1.89 23.16
N GLY A 145 8.01 2.82 23.82
CA GLY A 145 7.67 2.70 25.25
C GLY A 145 8.57 3.49 26.19
N LYS A 146 8.12 3.65 27.45
CA LYS A 146 8.88 4.26 28.55
C LYS A 146 9.90 3.28 29.11
N PHE A 147 10.89 3.77 29.85
CA PHE A 147 12.13 3.12 30.24
C PHE A 147 12.04 1.66 30.71
N GLU A 148 10.94 1.24 31.32
CA GLU A 148 10.80 -0.11 31.90
C GLU A 148 10.15 -1.15 30.97
N ASN A 149 9.44 -0.70 29.89
CA ASN A 149 8.72 -1.56 28.95
C ASN A 149 9.09 -1.24 27.50
N ARG A 150 10.37 -1.17 27.18
CA ARG A 150 10.83 -0.92 25.82
C ARG A 150 10.65 -2.16 24.95
N VAL A 151 9.79 -2.06 23.95
CA VAL A 151 9.73 -3.03 22.87
C VAL A 151 10.68 -2.59 21.76
N ILE A 152 11.59 -3.47 21.38
CA ILE A 152 12.46 -3.26 20.23
C ILE A 152 11.76 -3.88 19.04
N ILE A 153 11.40 -3.05 18.08
CA ILE A 153 10.93 -3.52 16.77
C ILE A 153 12.18 -3.55 15.87
N PRO A 154 12.70 -4.74 15.54
CA PRO A 154 13.96 -4.86 14.80
C PRO A 154 13.88 -4.21 13.43
N PHE A 155 12.73 -4.34 12.77
CA PHE A 155 12.47 -3.82 11.45
C PHE A 155 10.99 -3.47 11.28
N HIS A 156 10.70 -2.27 10.80
CA HIS A 156 9.36 -1.80 10.46
C HIS A 156 9.35 -1.31 9.02
N VAL A 157 8.56 -1.95 8.19
CA VAL A 157 8.38 -1.58 6.78
C VAL A 157 7.31 -0.51 6.69
N SER A 158 7.55 0.50 5.85
CA SER A 158 6.52 1.48 5.53
C SER A 158 5.33 0.81 4.83
N ASP A 159 4.13 1.23 5.22
CA ASP A 159 2.87 0.74 4.66
C ASP A 159 2.20 1.74 3.71
N TRP A 160 2.90 2.81 3.32
CA TRP A 160 2.33 3.85 2.48
C TRP A 160 2.11 3.37 1.06
N TRP A 161 3.11 2.70 0.48
CA TRP A 161 2.99 2.01 -0.80
C TRP A 161 3.91 0.80 -0.84
N LEU A 162 3.51 -0.20 -1.61
CA LEU A 162 4.26 -1.43 -1.88
C LEU A 162 4.17 -1.71 -3.37
N PHE A 163 5.27 -2.15 -3.99
CA PHE A 163 5.30 -2.56 -5.39
C PHE A 163 6.09 -3.86 -5.56
N GLY A 164 5.52 -4.79 -6.30
CA GLY A 164 6.17 -6.09 -6.57
C GLY A 164 5.40 -6.91 -7.59
N LEU A 165 5.77 -8.18 -7.72
CA LEU A 165 4.93 -9.13 -8.44
C LEU A 165 3.60 -9.26 -7.71
N LYS A 166 2.50 -9.40 -8.48
CA LYS A 166 1.17 -9.59 -7.89
C LYS A 166 1.13 -10.77 -6.93
N GLU A 167 1.76 -11.88 -7.31
CA GLU A 167 1.81 -13.12 -6.51
C GLU A 167 2.57 -12.98 -5.17
N ASP A 168 3.40 -11.96 -5.02
CA ASP A 168 4.13 -11.67 -3.79
C ASP A 168 3.38 -10.69 -2.87
N LEU A 169 2.37 -10.00 -3.40
CA LEU A 169 1.55 -9.02 -2.67
C LEU A 169 0.17 -9.56 -2.26
N ASP A 170 -0.29 -10.67 -2.87
CA ASP A 170 -1.63 -11.27 -2.65
C ASP A 170 -1.71 -12.21 -1.39
#